data_c15fc2f77cee61adc4bf9375854a69f8
#
_entry.id   c15fc2f77cee61adc4bf9375854a69f8
#
_cell.length_a   1.000
_cell.length_b   1.000
_cell.length_c   1.000
_cell.angle_alpha   90.00
_cell.angle_beta   90.00
_cell.angle_gamma   90.00
#
_symmetry.space_group_name_H-M   'P 1'
#
loop_
_entity.id
_entity.type
_entity.pdbx_description
1 polymer ?
#
loop_
_entity_poly.entity_id
_entity_poly.type
_entity_poly.pdbx_seq_one_letter_code
_entity_poly.pdbx_strand_id
1 'polypeptide(L)'
;MDFTDRWRRTRQAMETGRVDALCLSVGSDLPYLTGYTAMPLERLTMLVFPLDGDPMLVVPELEAPRVETDGHDFVVRPWSETQDPIGIVDAALGDARRVAIGDETWTRFSLALQNVGWQRAWIPASDLMVGVRIVKTPDEVDRLRAAAATVDRVVDAMAGVRWSGRTERDVAREIRDRTLEAGHESMEFAIVASGPNGASP
;
A
#
# COMPACT_ATOMS: atom_id res chain seq x y z
N MET A 1 1.67 -4.42 15.45
CA MET A 1 2.20 -3.12 14.95
C MET A 1 1.32 -2.05 15.56
N ASP A 2 1.83 -0.95 16.07
CA ASP A 2 0.98 0.11 16.64
C ASP A 2 0.53 1.08 15.52
N PHE A 3 -0.74 1.02 15.17
CA PHE A 3 -1.34 1.89 14.14
C PHE A 3 -1.83 3.23 14.73
N THR A 4 -1.96 3.32 16.05
CA THR A 4 -2.45 4.52 16.74
C THR A 4 -1.59 5.75 16.43
N ASP A 5 -0.27 5.61 16.50
CA ASP A 5 0.65 6.71 16.14
C ASP A 5 0.59 7.08 14.65
N ARG A 6 0.45 6.08 13.77
CA ARG A 6 0.30 6.34 12.33
C ARG A 6 -0.98 7.10 12.02
N TRP A 7 -2.09 6.73 12.65
CA TRP A 7 -3.37 7.43 12.50
C TRP A 7 -3.30 8.85 13.04
N ARG A 8 -2.72 9.03 14.22
CA ARG A 8 -2.50 10.35 14.81
C ARG A 8 -1.69 11.27 13.88
N ARG A 9 -0.58 10.78 13.34
CA ARG A 9 0.26 11.53 12.40
C ARG A 9 -0.49 11.84 11.10
N THR A 10 -1.27 10.89 10.61
CA THR A 10 -2.09 11.08 9.40
C THR A 10 -3.14 12.16 9.63
N ARG A 11 -3.88 12.12 10.75
CA ARG A 11 -4.86 13.17 11.08
C ARG A 11 -4.20 14.55 11.24
N GLN A 12 -3.06 14.61 11.88
CA GLN A 12 -2.30 15.86 11.97
C GLN A 12 -1.89 16.42 10.60
N ALA A 13 -1.49 15.56 9.68
CA ALA A 13 -1.20 15.96 8.31
C ALA A 13 -2.47 16.44 7.57
N MET A 14 -3.60 15.75 7.77
CA MET A 14 -4.91 16.14 7.22
C MET A 14 -5.37 17.50 7.74
N GLU A 15 -5.27 17.75 9.06
CA GLU A 15 -5.56 19.05 9.66
C GLU A 15 -4.71 20.17 9.03
N THR A 16 -3.40 19.96 8.93
CA THR A 16 -2.47 20.92 8.34
C THR A 16 -2.80 21.18 6.86
N GLY A 17 -3.13 20.11 6.11
CA GLY A 17 -3.51 20.16 4.70
C GLY A 17 -4.96 20.61 4.47
N ARG A 18 -5.75 20.81 5.53
CA ARG A 18 -7.20 21.08 5.48
C ARG A 18 -7.93 20.05 4.64
N VAL A 19 -7.67 18.77 4.90
CA VAL A 19 -8.27 17.62 4.21
C VAL A 19 -9.25 16.95 5.15
N ASP A 20 -10.49 16.77 4.73
CA ASP A 20 -11.57 16.25 5.54
C ASP A 20 -11.58 14.72 5.58
N ALA A 21 -11.14 14.08 4.50
CA ALA A 21 -11.07 12.62 4.38
C ALA A 21 -9.95 12.17 3.45
N LEU A 22 -9.44 10.96 3.68
CA LEU A 22 -8.45 10.29 2.88
C LEU A 22 -9.04 8.97 2.37
N CYS A 23 -8.98 8.73 1.06
CA CYS A 23 -9.40 7.52 0.38
C CYS A 23 -8.19 6.75 -0.13
N LEU A 24 -7.89 5.60 0.45
CA LEU A 24 -6.76 4.75 0.02
C LEU A 24 -7.27 3.42 -0.54
N SER A 25 -6.81 3.08 -1.71
CA SER A 25 -7.09 1.80 -2.35
C SER A 25 -5.84 0.91 -2.34
N VAL A 26 -5.50 0.29 -3.46
CA VAL A 26 -4.26 -0.47 -3.60
C VAL A 26 -3.03 0.41 -3.40
N GLY A 27 -1.88 -0.20 -3.22
CA GLY A 27 -0.61 0.51 -2.99
C GLY A 27 -0.14 0.42 -1.54
N SER A 28 0.93 1.12 -1.23
CA SER A 28 1.63 0.99 0.06
C SER A 28 0.96 1.73 1.22
N ASP A 29 0.09 2.71 0.94
CA ASP A 29 -0.52 3.55 1.97
C ASP A 29 -1.66 2.82 2.69
N LEU A 30 -2.40 1.94 2.00
CA LEU A 30 -3.44 1.14 2.61
C LEU A 30 -2.89 0.23 3.72
N PRO A 31 -1.92 -0.67 3.48
CA PRO A 31 -1.36 -1.50 4.53
C PRO A 31 -0.61 -0.69 5.60
N TYR A 32 -0.10 0.49 5.27
CA TYR A 32 0.51 1.37 6.27
C TYR A 32 -0.48 1.80 7.35
N LEU A 33 -1.75 2.03 7.01
CA LEU A 33 -2.79 2.45 7.96
C LEU A 33 -3.65 1.30 8.48
N THR A 34 -3.71 0.15 7.81
CA THR A 34 -4.62 -0.95 8.15
C THR A 34 -3.96 -2.30 8.40
N GLY A 35 -2.70 -2.48 7.98
CA GLY A 35 -2.06 -3.81 7.92
C GLY A 35 -2.57 -4.68 6.77
N TYR A 36 -3.66 -4.32 6.12
CA TYR A 36 -4.26 -5.10 5.04
C TYR A 36 -3.71 -4.72 3.68
N THR A 37 -3.22 -5.70 2.94
CA THR A 37 -2.76 -5.53 1.55
C THR A 37 -3.84 -5.99 0.58
N ALA A 38 -4.43 -5.04 -0.14
CA ALA A 38 -5.39 -5.32 -1.19
C ALA A 38 -4.69 -5.69 -2.50
N MET A 39 -5.24 -6.68 -3.21
CA MET A 39 -4.81 -6.98 -4.58
C MET A 39 -5.36 -5.93 -5.56
N PRO A 40 -4.58 -5.54 -6.59
CA PRO A 40 -5.02 -4.61 -7.63
C PRO A 40 -5.98 -5.30 -8.61
N LEU A 41 -7.21 -5.51 -8.20
CA LEU A 41 -8.26 -6.18 -8.97
C LEU A 41 -9.34 -5.20 -9.42
N GLU A 42 -10.25 -5.69 -10.28
CA GLU A 42 -11.38 -4.93 -10.82
C GLU A 42 -12.45 -4.56 -9.79
N ARG A 43 -12.40 -5.17 -8.60
CA ARG A 43 -13.29 -4.88 -7.47
C ARG A 43 -12.68 -3.82 -6.57
N LEU A 44 -13.51 -2.86 -6.15
CA LEU A 44 -13.06 -1.79 -5.29
C LEU A 44 -12.79 -2.30 -3.87
N THR A 45 -11.55 -2.11 -3.42
CA THR A 45 -11.19 -2.06 -2.00
C THR A 45 -10.72 -0.65 -1.69
N MET A 46 -11.31 -0.01 -0.67
CA MET A 46 -10.97 1.36 -0.31
C MET A 46 -11.14 1.62 1.18
N LEU A 47 -10.09 2.13 1.79
CA LEU A 47 -10.17 2.73 3.12
C LEU A 47 -10.68 4.15 2.97
N VAL A 48 -11.77 4.47 3.64
CA VAL A 48 -12.22 5.84 3.91
C VAL A 48 -11.74 6.20 5.30
N PHE A 49 -10.79 7.12 5.38
CA PHE A 49 -10.19 7.57 6.63
C PHE A 49 -10.61 9.03 6.86
N PRO A 50 -11.63 9.29 7.70
CA PRO A 50 -12.09 10.64 7.97
C PRO A 50 -11.13 11.37 8.92
N LEU A 51 -11.14 12.70 8.88
CA LEU A 51 -10.43 13.53 9.84
C LEU A 51 -10.96 13.25 11.25
N ASP A 52 -12.27 13.21 11.39
CA ASP A 52 -12.98 12.91 12.64
C ASP A 52 -13.82 11.64 12.49
N GLY A 53 -13.77 10.74 13.48
CA GLY A 53 -14.51 9.49 13.51
C GLY A 53 -13.68 8.26 13.13
N ASP A 54 -14.37 7.13 12.97
CA ASP A 54 -13.73 5.84 12.74
C ASP A 54 -13.50 5.59 11.24
N PRO A 55 -12.32 5.12 10.86
CA PRO A 55 -12.07 4.70 9.48
C PRO A 55 -12.94 3.52 9.07
N MET A 56 -13.28 3.44 7.78
CA MET A 56 -14.06 2.35 7.21
C MET A 56 -13.32 1.74 6.01
N LEU A 57 -13.09 0.43 6.06
CA LEU A 57 -12.57 -0.32 4.92
C LEU A 57 -13.72 -0.95 4.13
N VAL A 58 -14.02 -0.38 2.97
CA VAL A 58 -14.96 -0.92 1.99
C VAL A 58 -14.23 -1.98 1.18
N VAL A 59 -14.70 -3.23 1.23
CA VAL A 59 -13.99 -4.39 0.68
C VAL A 59 -14.96 -5.38 0.06
N PRO A 60 -14.62 -6.09 -1.05
CA PRO A 60 -15.46 -7.15 -1.57
C PRO A 60 -15.76 -8.21 -0.52
N GLU A 61 -16.99 -8.71 -0.48
CA GLU A 61 -17.44 -9.73 0.50
C GLU A 61 -16.54 -10.98 0.49
N LEU A 62 -16.06 -11.39 -0.69
CA LEU A 62 -15.14 -12.53 -0.82
C LEU A 62 -13.77 -12.29 -0.19
N GLU A 63 -13.35 -11.04 -0.05
CA GLU A 63 -12.05 -10.68 0.50
C GLU A 63 -12.13 -10.27 1.98
N ALA A 64 -13.31 -9.90 2.45
CA ALA A 64 -13.53 -9.46 3.82
C ALA A 64 -12.97 -10.42 4.90
N PRO A 65 -13.07 -11.77 4.76
CA PRO A 65 -12.48 -12.69 5.73
C PRO A 65 -10.96 -12.64 5.85
N ARG A 66 -10.26 -11.99 4.90
CA ARG A 66 -8.81 -11.81 4.92
C ARG A 66 -8.38 -10.56 5.68
N VAL A 67 -9.33 -9.70 6.05
CA VAL A 67 -9.06 -8.47 6.78
C VAL A 67 -8.95 -8.80 8.26
N GLU A 68 -7.74 -8.72 8.79
CA GLU A 68 -7.48 -8.86 10.22
C GLU A 68 -7.70 -7.51 10.89
N THR A 69 -8.55 -7.49 11.92
CA THR A 69 -8.87 -6.26 12.70
C THR A 69 -8.27 -6.27 14.09
N ASP A 70 -7.51 -7.28 14.46
CA ASP A 70 -6.91 -7.42 15.78
C ASP A 70 -5.97 -6.24 16.08
N GLY A 71 -6.39 -5.38 17.02
CA GLY A 71 -5.67 -4.17 17.40
C GLY A 71 -5.92 -2.95 16.50
N HIS A 72 -6.99 -2.96 15.71
CA HIS A 72 -7.39 -1.87 14.83
C HIS A 72 -8.85 -1.47 15.05
N ASP A 73 -9.08 -0.17 15.21
CA ASP A 73 -10.42 0.39 15.45
C ASP A 73 -11.08 0.87 14.14
N PHE A 74 -10.90 0.17 13.01
CA PHE A 74 -11.63 0.52 11.79
C PHE A 74 -12.78 -0.46 11.52
N VAL A 75 -13.82 0.05 10.87
CA VAL A 75 -14.99 -0.74 10.49
C VAL A 75 -14.74 -1.42 9.14
N VAL A 76 -14.90 -2.74 9.09
CA VAL A 76 -14.93 -3.47 7.81
C VAL A 76 -16.34 -3.42 7.25
N ARG A 77 -16.50 -2.91 6.04
CA ARG A 77 -17.76 -2.81 5.30
C ARG A 77 -17.71 -3.68 4.05
N PRO A 78 -18.10 -4.96 4.13
CA PRO A 78 -18.19 -5.82 2.96
C PRO A 78 -19.27 -5.33 1.98
N TRP A 79 -19.03 -5.54 0.68
CA TRP A 79 -20.01 -5.31 -0.36
C TRP A 79 -20.12 -6.52 -1.31
N SER A 80 -21.34 -6.85 -1.71
CA SER A 80 -21.64 -7.95 -2.64
C SER A 80 -21.68 -7.46 -4.09
N GLU A 81 -21.62 -8.38 -5.04
CA GLU A 81 -21.65 -8.08 -6.49
C GLU A 81 -22.89 -7.31 -6.96
N THR A 82 -23.95 -7.28 -6.15
CA THR A 82 -25.20 -6.53 -6.47
C THR A 82 -25.24 -5.14 -5.85
N GLN A 83 -24.25 -4.78 -5.04
CA GLN A 83 -24.16 -3.48 -4.39
C GLN A 83 -23.26 -2.52 -5.18
N ASP A 84 -23.50 -1.24 -5.02
CA ASP A 84 -22.63 -0.18 -5.56
C ASP A 84 -21.58 0.24 -4.54
N PRO A 85 -20.31 -0.19 -4.69
CA PRO A 85 -19.25 0.18 -3.76
C PRO A 85 -18.90 1.68 -3.83
N ILE A 86 -19.14 2.35 -4.96
CA ILE A 86 -18.91 3.80 -5.11
C ILE A 86 -19.90 4.56 -4.23
N GLY A 87 -21.17 4.18 -4.25
CA GLY A 87 -22.20 4.76 -3.39
C GLY A 87 -21.92 4.52 -1.90
N ILE A 88 -21.35 3.35 -1.54
CA ILE A 88 -20.94 3.06 -0.15
C ILE A 88 -19.81 3.99 0.28
N VAL A 89 -18.78 4.19 -0.54
CA VAL A 89 -17.67 5.12 -0.26
C VAL A 89 -18.17 6.56 -0.18
N ASP A 90 -19.04 6.97 -1.11
CA ASP A 90 -19.61 8.32 -1.11
C ASP A 90 -20.42 8.61 0.17
N ALA A 91 -21.23 7.64 0.60
CA ALA A 91 -21.97 7.72 1.86
C ALA A 91 -21.03 7.80 3.08
N ALA A 92 -19.92 7.06 3.09
CA ALA A 92 -18.92 7.11 4.15
C ALA A 92 -18.15 8.45 4.19
N LEU A 93 -17.99 9.10 3.06
CA LEU A 93 -17.39 10.44 2.96
C LEU A 93 -18.30 11.55 3.50
N GLY A 94 -19.63 11.32 3.54
CA GLY A 94 -20.58 12.29 4.08
C GLY A 94 -20.39 13.70 3.52
N ASP A 95 -20.23 14.67 4.43
CA ASP A 95 -20.09 16.10 4.09
C ASP A 95 -18.64 16.54 3.79
N ALA A 96 -17.68 15.60 3.67
CA ALA A 96 -16.31 15.92 3.35
C ALA A 96 -16.22 16.76 2.06
N ARG A 97 -15.52 17.88 2.12
CA ARG A 97 -15.38 18.84 1.01
C ARG A 97 -14.06 18.70 0.27
N ARG A 98 -13.00 18.40 1.00
CA ARG A 98 -11.65 18.21 0.45
C ARG A 98 -11.18 16.80 0.77
N VAL A 99 -11.02 15.97 -0.25
CA VAL A 99 -10.70 14.55 -0.12
C VAL A 99 -9.37 14.26 -0.82
N ALA A 100 -8.46 13.61 -0.09
CA ALA A 100 -7.25 13.07 -0.68
C ALA A 100 -7.51 11.63 -1.18
N ILE A 101 -7.07 11.32 -2.40
CA ILE A 101 -7.25 9.99 -3.00
C ILE A 101 -5.90 9.35 -3.32
N GLY A 102 -5.74 8.07 -3.01
CA GLY A 102 -4.51 7.31 -3.25
C GLY A 102 -4.08 7.35 -4.70
N ASP A 103 -2.81 7.65 -4.93
CA ASP A 103 -2.23 7.84 -6.26
C ASP A 103 -2.30 6.56 -7.13
N GLU A 104 -2.32 5.39 -6.50
CA GLU A 104 -2.46 4.09 -7.17
C GLU A 104 -3.93 3.64 -7.33
N THR A 105 -4.90 4.50 -6.99
CA THR A 105 -6.31 4.20 -7.22
C THR A 105 -6.60 4.13 -8.72
N TRP A 106 -7.20 3.02 -9.17
CA TRP A 106 -7.54 2.89 -10.59
C TRP A 106 -8.41 4.04 -11.07
N THR A 107 -8.06 4.58 -12.23
CA THR A 107 -8.75 5.73 -12.84
C THR A 107 -10.26 5.55 -12.91
N ARG A 108 -10.75 4.32 -13.20
CA ARG A 108 -12.19 4.04 -13.22
C ARG A 108 -12.89 4.36 -11.89
N PHE A 109 -12.25 4.05 -10.77
CA PHE A 109 -12.80 4.33 -9.43
C PHE A 109 -12.67 5.81 -9.08
N SER A 110 -11.52 6.41 -9.40
CA SER A 110 -11.30 7.85 -9.18
C SER A 110 -12.34 8.70 -9.94
N LEU A 111 -12.59 8.39 -11.23
CA LEU A 111 -13.58 9.09 -12.03
C LEU A 111 -15.00 8.84 -11.52
N ALA A 112 -15.33 7.61 -11.11
CA ALA A 112 -16.66 7.31 -10.57
C ALA A 112 -16.92 8.08 -9.26
N LEU A 113 -15.95 8.12 -8.35
CA LEU A 113 -16.03 8.88 -7.09
C LEU A 113 -16.13 10.39 -7.35
N GLN A 114 -15.35 10.93 -8.30
CA GLN A 114 -15.42 12.34 -8.66
C GLN A 114 -16.78 12.69 -9.27
N ASN A 115 -17.38 11.79 -10.04
CA ASN A 115 -18.67 12.03 -10.66
C ASN A 115 -19.80 12.07 -9.62
N VAL A 116 -19.87 11.16 -8.66
CA VAL A 116 -20.88 11.19 -7.59
C VAL A 116 -20.60 12.30 -6.58
N GLY A 117 -19.34 12.54 -6.26
CA GLY A 117 -18.88 13.58 -5.34
C GLY A 117 -18.40 14.85 -6.07
N TRP A 118 -19.10 15.30 -7.13
CA TRP A 118 -18.68 16.43 -7.98
C TRP A 118 -18.46 17.76 -7.25
N GLN A 119 -19.03 17.91 -6.06
CA GLN A 119 -18.85 19.10 -5.21
C GLN A 119 -17.59 19.06 -4.36
N ARG A 120 -16.88 17.92 -4.31
CA ARG A 120 -15.66 17.74 -3.53
C ARG A 120 -14.45 18.19 -4.31
N ALA A 121 -13.50 18.80 -3.60
CA ALA A 121 -12.16 19.03 -4.13
C ALA A 121 -11.31 17.76 -3.89
N TRP A 122 -10.80 17.17 -4.95
CA TRP A 122 -9.96 15.97 -4.91
C TRP A 122 -8.49 16.34 -5.08
N ILE A 123 -7.63 15.78 -4.25
CA ILE A 123 -6.17 15.96 -4.32
C ILE A 123 -5.46 14.61 -4.25
N PRO A 124 -4.21 14.48 -4.72
CA PRO A 124 -3.41 13.27 -4.52
C PRO A 124 -3.16 13.01 -3.03
N ALA A 125 -3.22 11.74 -2.63
CA ALA A 125 -2.89 11.35 -1.26
C ALA A 125 -1.40 11.52 -0.94
N SER A 126 -0.53 11.47 -1.94
CA SER A 126 0.91 11.74 -1.79
C SER A 126 1.22 13.10 -1.20
N ASP A 127 0.37 14.12 -1.43
CA ASP A 127 0.53 15.45 -0.81
C ASP A 127 0.52 15.40 0.73
N LEU A 128 -0.06 14.34 1.31
CA LEU A 128 -0.12 14.11 2.75
C LEU A 128 0.80 12.94 3.18
N MET A 129 0.63 11.79 2.52
CA MET A 129 1.22 10.53 2.97
C MET A 129 2.74 10.49 2.85
N VAL A 130 3.33 11.22 1.91
CA VAL A 130 4.79 11.37 1.83
C VAL A 130 5.34 11.95 3.13
N GLY A 131 4.75 13.02 3.65
CA GLY A 131 5.15 13.63 4.92
C GLY A 131 5.02 12.69 6.13
N VAL A 132 3.95 11.88 6.14
CA VAL A 132 3.68 10.91 7.22
C VAL A 132 4.68 9.74 7.19
N ARG A 133 5.07 9.26 6.00
CA ARG A 133 5.89 8.05 5.83
C ARG A 133 7.39 8.29 5.69
N ILE A 134 7.80 9.51 5.32
CA ILE A 134 9.23 9.81 5.05
C ILE A 134 10.07 9.71 6.33
N VAL A 135 9.53 10.13 7.47
CA VAL A 135 10.19 10.00 8.77
C VAL A 135 9.74 8.70 9.44
N LYS A 136 10.67 7.75 9.53
CA LYS A 136 10.42 6.42 10.11
C LYS A 136 10.52 6.48 11.64
N THR A 137 9.68 5.70 12.30
CA THR A 137 9.81 5.44 13.74
C THR A 137 11.02 4.55 14.02
N PRO A 138 11.53 4.49 15.26
CA PRO A 138 12.60 3.56 15.62
C PRO A 138 12.30 2.11 15.23
N ASP A 139 11.10 1.62 15.50
CA ASP A 139 10.66 0.26 15.14
C ASP A 139 10.65 0.02 13.64
N GLU A 140 10.23 1.01 12.86
CA GLU A 140 10.27 0.93 11.39
C GLU A 140 11.72 0.90 10.88
N VAL A 141 12.62 1.67 11.49
CA VAL A 141 14.05 1.64 11.17
C VAL A 141 14.65 0.27 11.51
N ASP A 142 14.31 -0.32 12.64
CA ASP A 142 14.85 -1.64 13.03
C ASP A 142 14.35 -2.75 12.10
N ARG A 143 13.09 -2.69 11.64
CA ARG A 143 12.58 -3.62 10.61
C ARG A 143 13.29 -3.44 9.27
N LEU A 144 13.54 -2.21 8.84
CA LEU A 144 14.30 -1.94 7.61
C LEU A 144 15.75 -2.45 7.73
N ARG A 145 16.40 -2.29 8.88
CA ARG A 145 17.74 -2.84 9.13
C ARG A 145 17.76 -4.36 9.07
N ALA A 146 16.76 -5.01 9.68
CA ALA A 146 16.65 -6.47 9.64
C ALA A 146 16.45 -6.97 8.20
N ALA A 147 15.59 -6.32 7.42
CA ALA A 147 15.40 -6.65 6.02
C ALA A 147 16.67 -6.44 5.19
N ALA A 148 17.36 -5.31 5.36
CA ALA A 148 18.63 -5.04 4.67
C ALA A 148 19.72 -6.07 5.02
N ALA A 149 19.89 -6.41 6.30
CA ALA A 149 20.84 -7.42 6.72
C ALA A 149 20.56 -8.81 6.14
N THR A 150 19.30 -9.11 5.84
CA THR A 150 18.92 -10.35 5.14
C THR A 150 19.35 -10.31 3.68
N VAL A 151 19.14 -9.19 3.00
CA VAL A 151 19.61 -8.99 1.62
C VAL A 151 21.14 -9.07 1.55
N ASP A 152 21.85 -8.45 2.48
CA ASP A 152 23.33 -8.52 2.54
C ASP A 152 23.82 -9.97 2.58
N ARG A 153 23.20 -10.84 3.42
CA ARG A 153 23.55 -12.27 3.44
C ARG A 153 23.32 -12.99 2.10
N VAL A 154 22.26 -12.60 1.39
CA VAL A 154 21.99 -13.16 0.04
C VAL A 154 23.07 -12.70 -0.95
N VAL A 155 23.45 -11.43 -0.92
CA VAL A 155 24.52 -10.87 -1.76
C VAL A 155 25.85 -11.57 -1.48
N ASP A 156 26.22 -11.75 -0.22
CA ASP A 156 27.45 -12.47 0.17
C ASP A 156 27.44 -13.91 -0.34
N ALA A 157 26.31 -14.61 -0.22
CA ALA A 157 26.16 -15.97 -0.74
C ALA A 157 26.29 -16.03 -2.27
N MET A 158 25.78 -14.98 -2.96
CA MET A 158 25.90 -14.88 -4.43
C MET A 158 27.33 -14.60 -4.88
N ALA A 159 28.18 -13.96 -4.08
CA ALA A 159 29.59 -13.75 -4.41
C ALA A 159 30.37 -15.07 -4.64
N GLY A 160 29.96 -16.14 -3.98
CA GLY A 160 30.55 -17.48 -4.14
C GLY A 160 29.97 -18.31 -5.29
N VAL A 161 28.98 -17.82 -6.01
CA VAL A 161 28.29 -18.57 -7.07
C VAL A 161 29.06 -18.46 -8.39
N ARG A 162 29.14 -19.58 -9.11
CA ARG A 162 29.67 -19.57 -10.48
C ARG A 162 28.66 -18.90 -11.42
N TRP A 163 29.03 -17.77 -12.00
CA TRP A 163 28.23 -16.98 -12.93
C TRP A 163 28.42 -17.42 -14.38
N SER A 164 29.67 -17.75 -14.74
CA SER A 164 30.04 -18.12 -16.11
C SER A 164 29.32 -19.38 -16.60
N GLY A 165 28.75 -19.30 -17.79
CA GLY A 165 28.01 -20.39 -18.42
C GLY A 165 26.53 -20.46 -18.00
N ARG A 166 26.04 -19.51 -17.28
CA ARG A 166 24.62 -19.39 -16.86
C ARG A 166 23.94 -18.26 -17.63
N THR A 167 22.62 -18.34 -17.76
CA THR A 167 21.84 -17.23 -18.30
C THR A 167 21.52 -16.22 -17.21
N GLU A 168 21.27 -14.96 -17.57
CA GLU A 168 20.81 -13.91 -16.66
C GLU A 168 19.56 -14.35 -15.91
N ARG A 169 18.64 -15.03 -16.59
CA ARG A 169 17.41 -15.58 -16.00
C ARG A 169 17.69 -16.62 -14.91
N ASP A 170 18.67 -17.50 -15.10
CA ASP A 170 19.00 -18.52 -14.09
C ASP A 170 19.62 -17.90 -12.86
N VAL A 171 20.45 -16.88 -13.04
CA VAL A 171 21.03 -16.13 -11.92
C VAL A 171 19.95 -15.33 -11.18
N ALA A 172 19.06 -14.65 -11.91
CA ALA A 172 17.95 -13.92 -11.30
C ALA A 172 17.02 -14.83 -10.49
N ARG A 173 16.74 -16.05 -11.02
CA ARG A 173 15.96 -17.07 -10.29
C ARG A 173 16.64 -17.49 -9.00
N GLU A 174 17.94 -17.77 -9.03
CA GLU A 174 18.69 -18.15 -7.83
C GLU A 174 18.70 -17.03 -6.77
N ILE A 175 18.88 -15.77 -7.17
CA ILE A 175 18.78 -14.62 -6.26
C ILE A 175 17.40 -14.61 -5.61
N ARG A 176 16.32 -14.78 -6.38
CA ARG A 176 14.96 -14.83 -5.86
C ARG A 176 14.77 -15.96 -4.85
N ASP A 177 15.18 -17.17 -5.22
CA ASP A 177 14.99 -18.35 -4.39
C ASP A 177 15.72 -18.18 -3.03
N ARG A 178 16.98 -17.70 -3.07
CA ARG A 178 17.74 -17.40 -1.85
C ARG A 178 17.12 -16.28 -1.02
N THR A 179 16.52 -15.26 -1.66
CA THR A 179 15.84 -14.17 -0.94
C THR A 179 14.61 -14.69 -0.19
N LEU A 180 13.81 -15.55 -0.81
CA LEU A 180 12.66 -16.18 -0.15
C LEU A 180 13.09 -17.17 0.94
N GLU A 181 14.13 -17.99 0.69
CA GLU A 181 14.70 -18.90 1.70
C GLU A 181 15.28 -18.14 2.91
N ALA A 182 15.78 -16.92 2.70
CA ALA A 182 16.29 -16.06 3.76
C ALA A 182 15.19 -15.40 4.62
N GLY A 183 13.90 -15.61 4.26
CA GLY A 183 12.74 -15.19 5.04
C GLY A 183 12.01 -13.94 4.54
N HIS A 184 12.30 -13.47 3.34
CA HIS A 184 11.48 -12.45 2.70
C HIS A 184 10.19 -13.08 2.15
N GLU A 185 9.07 -12.38 2.25
CA GLU A 185 7.76 -12.83 1.72
C GLU A 185 7.72 -12.76 0.19
N SER A 186 8.37 -11.75 -0.37
CA SER A 186 8.42 -11.53 -1.81
C SER A 186 9.74 -10.89 -2.24
N MET A 187 9.99 -10.95 -3.51
CA MET A 187 11.04 -10.19 -4.18
C MET A 187 10.44 -9.54 -5.42
N GLU A 188 10.45 -8.23 -5.48
CA GLU A 188 9.84 -7.47 -6.56
C GLU A 188 10.57 -7.68 -7.89
N PHE A 189 11.89 -7.53 -7.90
CA PHE A 189 12.72 -7.76 -9.09
C PHE A 189 14.18 -8.01 -8.75
N ALA A 190 14.89 -8.69 -9.65
CA ALA A 190 16.34 -8.74 -9.69
C ALA A 190 16.83 -8.24 -11.05
N ILE A 191 17.66 -7.22 -11.06
CA ILE A 191 18.34 -6.77 -12.28
C ILE A 191 19.62 -7.60 -12.43
N VAL A 192 19.62 -8.48 -13.43
CA VAL A 192 20.79 -9.29 -13.81
C VAL A 192 21.01 -9.08 -15.29
N ALA A 193 22.08 -8.38 -15.63
CA ALA A 193 22.40 -8.03 -17.01
C ALA A 193 23.89 -8.21 -17.29
N SER A 194 24.23 -8.73 -18.48
CA SER A 194 25.59 -8.97 -18.90
C SER A 194 25.78 -8.71 -20.40
N GLY A 195 27.01 -8.49 -20.84
CA GLY A 195 27.32 -8.22 -22.23
C GLY A 195 26.51 -7.04 -22.79
N PRO A 196 25.83 -7.23 -23.95
CA PRO A 196 25.04 -6.15 -24.56
C PRO A 196 23.90 -5.62 -23.65
N ASN A 197 23.35 -6.44 -22.76
CA ASN A 197 22.27 -6.06 -21.84
C ASN A 197 22.78 -5.22 -20.65
N GLY A 198 24.08 -5.24 -20.35
CA GLY A 198 24.64 -4.57 -19.19
C GLY A 198 24.57 -3.04 -19.24
N ALA A 199 24.32 -2.46 -20.42
CA ALA A 199 24.20 -1.01 -20.59
C ALA A 199 22.74 -0.50 -20.53
N SER A 200 21.76 -1.40 -20.52
CA SER A 200 20.32 -1.06 -20.51
C SER A 200 19.56 -2.13 -19.76
N PRO A 201 19.52 -2.02 -18.41
CA PRO A 201 18.79 -2.96 -17.57
C PRO A 201 17.28 -2.86 -17.73
#